data_db6263609ae8f5dc85f2d93c853e1d29
#
_entry.id   db6263609ae8f5dc85f2d93c853e1d29
#
_cell.length_a   1.000
_cell.length_b   1.000
_cell.length_c   1.000
_cell.angle_alpha   90.00
_cell.angle_beta   90.00
_cell.angle_gamma   90.00
#
_symmetry.space_group_name_H-M   'P 1'
#
loop_
_entity.id
_entity.type
_entity.pdbx_description
1 polymer ?
#
loop_
_entity_poly.entity_id
_entity_poly.type
_entity_poly.pdbx_seq_one_letter_code
_entity_poly.pdbx_strand_id
1 'polypeptide(L)'
;MEVSINGARIHYERSGSGFPVVFLHAGVADARMWEPQVAAFSRQFDVIRPDMRGFGDSELPPTPWSPVEDLLGLMDELELKPVHLIGCSMGGGLAVDFALDHAERVSRLVLVGSGVSGTDFGSKYPELHAEVEAADKAGDLDALNQAEMHLWLDGPRRPRGYVKQPLRDLFLDMNARSLHSDFDSAPSRHLDPPAAKRLHEITAPTLVVVGDQDLPAIMNTADLLMKSVAGARRAVIHDAAHLPNLEHPEEFNRLVLDFLLET
;
A
#
# COMPACT_ATOMS: atom_id res chain seq x y z
N MET A 1 -10.81 14.46 -6.86
CA MET A 1 -12.03 14.08 -7.64
C MET A 1 -12.82 13.07 -6.84
N GLU A 2 -14.11 12.86 -7.16
CA GLU A 2 -14.93 11.91 -6.38
C GLU A 2 -15.74 11.04 -7.32
N VAL A 3 -16.00 9.80 -6.91
CA VAL A 3 -16.84 8.83 -7.63
C VAL A 3 -17.62 7.97 -6.63
N SER A 4 -18.83 7.53 -6.98
CA SER A 4 -19.63 6.65 -6.13
C SER A 4 -19.38 5.19 -6.49
N ILE A 5 -18.85 4.41 -5.56
CA ILE A 5 -18.50 3.00 -5.74
C ILE A 5 -19.14 2.18 -4.62
N ASN A 6 -19.94 1.18 -4.96
CA ASN A 6 -20.51 0.23 -4.01
C ASN A 6 -21.12 0.88 -2.75
N GLY A 7 -21.82 2.00 -2.95
CA GLY A 7 -22.52 2.73 -1.88
C GLY A 7 -21.62 3.63 -1.02
N ALA A 8 -20.38 3.88 -1.42
CA ALA A 8 -19.50 4.87 -0.81
C ALA A 8 -19.00 5.89 -1.84
N ARG A 9 -18.71 7.09 -1.37
CA ARG A 9 -18.02 8.11 -2.15
C ARG A 9 -16.51 7.89 -1.96
N ILE A 10 -15.83 7.62 -3.07
CA ILE A 10 -14.38 7.40 -3.12
C ILE A 10 -13.72 8.64 -3.71
N HIS A 11 -12.81 9.22 -2.94
CA HIS A 11 -11.93 10.28 -3.41
C HIS A 11 -10.77 9.69 -4.23
N TYR A 12 -10.40 10.35 -5.32
CA TYR A 12 -9.21 9.99 -6.08
C TYR A 12 -8.57 11.22 -6.74
N GLU A 13 -7.30 11.13 -7.01
CA GLU A 13 -6.57 12.10 -7.82
C GLU A 13 -6.13 11.45 -9.13
N ARG A 14 -6.15 12.23 -10.23
CA ARG A 14 -5.74 11.78 -11.56
C ARG A 14 -4.83 12.80 -12.22
N SER A 15 -3.73 12.34 -12.80
CA SER A 15 -2.71 13.19 -13.43
C SER A 15 -2.04 12.49 -14.60
N GLY A 16 -1.74 13.25 -15.67
CA GLY A 16 -1.09 12.71 -16.86
C GLY A 16 -2.06 12.12 -17.87
N SER A 17 -1.53 11.29 -18.75
CA SER A 17 -2.27 10.58 -19.78
C SER A 17 -1.44 9.40 -20.30
N GLY A 18 -2.07 8.42 -20.96
CA GLY A 18 -1.40 7.25 -21.49
C GLY A 18 -1.93 5.96 -20.88
N PHE A 19 -1.05 4.96 -20.70
CA PHE A 19 -1.44 3.71 -20.07
C PHE A 19 -1.73 3.94 -18.58
N PRO A 20 -2.85 3.41 -18.03
CA PRO A 20 -3.24 3.71 -16.65
C PRO A 20 -2.36 2.99 -15.63
N VAL A 21 -1.98 3.74 -14.58
CA VAL A 21 -1.28 3.25 -13.38
C VAL A 21 -2.10 3.62 -12.15
N VAL A 22 -2.49 2.64 -11.36
CA VAL A 22 -3.22 2.84 -10.11
C VAL A 22 -2.28 2.63 -8.93
N PHE A 23 -2.23 3.60 -8.02
CA PHE A 23 -1.42 3.57 -6.81
C PHE A 23 -2.30 3.39 -5.57
N LEU A 24 -2.09 2.30 -4.82
CA LEU A 24 -2.81 1.96 -3.60
C LEU A 24 -1.93 2.23 -2.38
N HIS A 25 -2.41 3.06 -1.47
CA HIS A 25 -1.64 3.54 -0.32
C HIS A 25 -1.52 2.50 0.83
N ALA A 26 -0.63 2.76 1.77
CA ALA A 26 -0.48 1.98 3.00
C ALA A 26 -1.60 2.27 4.02
N GLY A 27 -1.81 1.39 4.98
CA GLY A 27 -2.82 1.57 6.03
C GLY A 27 -2.56 2.74 6.99
N VAL A 28 -1.32 3.21 7.07
CA VAL A 28 -0.90 4.38 7.85
C VAL A 28 -0.85 5.67 7.02
N ALA A 29 -1.49 5.68 5.84
CA ALA A 29 -1.37 6.75 4.87
C ALA A 29 -2.67 6.96 4.07
N ASP A 30 -2.64 7.92 3.17
CA ASP A 30 -3.65 8.18 2.14
C ASP A 30 -2.97 8.45 0.78
N ALA A 31 -3.71 8.88 -0.24
CA ALA A 31 -3.21 9.11 -1.60
C ALA A 31 -1.99 10.07 -1.64
N ARG A 32 -1.83 10.94 -0.64
CA ARG A 32 -0.72 11.91 -0.56
C ARG A 32 0.64 11.24 -0.40
N MET A 33 0.71 9.99 0.09
CA MET A 33 1.98 9.26 0.15
C MET A 33 2.63 9.08 -1.23
N TRP A 34 1.85 9.14 -2.30
CA TRP A 34 2.31 8.97 -3.67
C TRP A 34 2.64 10.29 -4.39
N GLU A 35 2.55 11.44 -3.70
CA GLU A 35 2.85 12.76 -4.30
C GLU A 35 4.24 12.84 -4.94
N PRO A 36 5.31 12.31 -4.33
CA PRO A 36 6.65 12.34 -4.93
C PRO A 36 6.77 11.53 -6.25
N GLN A 37 5.80 10.66 -6.54
CA GLN A 37 5.77 9.85 -7.75
C GLN A 37 5.06 10.55 -8.91
N VAL A 38 4.14 11.47 -8.61
CA VAL A 38 3.24 12.07 -9.62
C VAL A 38 3.99 12.71 -10.77
N ALA A 39 4.94 13.60 -10.48
CA ALA A 39 5.65 14.35 -11.51
C ALA A 39 6.49 13.46 -12.46
N ALA A 40 6.99 12.32 -11.96
CA ALA A 40 7.77 11.40 -12.76
C ALA A 40 6.87 10.50 -13.62
N PHE A 41 5.82 9.94 -13.04
CA PHE A 41 4.94 8.97 -13.71
C PHE A 41 3.96 9.63 -14.69
N SER A 42 3.39 10.80 -14.34
CA SER A 42 2.40 11.50 -15.18
C SER A 42 2.94 11.98 -16.54
N ARG A 43 4.25 11.91 -16.75
CA ARG A 43 4.86 12.19 -18.06
C ARG A 43 4.60 11.10 -19.11
N GLN A 44 4.28 9.88 -18.66
CA GLN A 44 4.17 8.70 -19.51
C GLN A 44 2.91 7.87 -19.26
N PHE A 45 2.28 8.07 -18.10
CA PHE A 45 1.16 7.29 -17.63
C PHE A 45 -0.02 8.19 -17.23
N ASP A 46 -1.21 7.61 -17.26
CA ASP A 46 -2.39 8.13 -16.62
C ASP A 46 -2.38 7.64 -15.17
N VAL A 47 -1.98 8.50 -14.25
CA VAL A 47 -1.76 8.19 -12.84
C VAL A 47 -3.04 8.39 -12.04
N ILE A 48 -3.54 7.34 -11.40
CA ILE A 48 -4.73 7.34 -10.55
C ILE A 48 -4.30 6.97 -9.12
N ARG A 49 -4.66 7.80 -8.14
CA ARG A 49 -4.37 7.61 -6.72
C ARG A 49 -5.65 7.74 -5.91
N PRO A 50 -6.38 6.66 -5.63
CA PRO A 50 -7.53 6.72 -4.73
C PRO A 50 -7.10 6.82 -3.27
N ASP A 51 -7.89 7.51 -2.47
CA ASP A 51 -8.01 7.19 -1.06
C ASP A 51 -8.89 5.94 -0.96
N MET A 52 -8.36 4.83 -0.42
CA MET A 52 -9.16 3.63 -0.23
C MET A 52 -10.30 3.91 0.74
N ARG A 53 -11.39 3.14 0.66
CA ARG A 53 -12.56 3.29 1.54
C ARG A 53 -12.15 3.43 3.00
N GLY A 54 -12.62 4.48 3.68
CA GLY A 54 -12.32 4.77 5.08
C GLY A 54 -11.01 5.52 5.33
N PHE A 55 -10.27 5.88 4.26
CA PHE A 55 -9.04 6.65 4.35
C PHE A 55 -9.17 8.00 3.66
N GLY A 56 -8.30 8.93 4.04
CA GLY A 56 -8.22 10.26 3.44
C GLY A 56 -9.58 10.97 3.40
N ASP A 57 -10.02 11.30 2.19
CA ASP A 57 -11.30 11.98 1.95
C ASP A 57 -12.41 11.00 1.46
N SER A 58 -12.15 9.67 1.49
CA SER A 58 -13.13 8.63 1.13
C SER A 58 -14.04 8.25 2.29
N GLU A 59 -15.31 7.96 1.99
CA GLU A 59 -16.29 7.56 2.99
C GLU A 59 -16.12 6.11 3.47
N LEU A 60 -16.63 5.83 4.68
CA LEU A 60 -16.74 4.48 5.25
C LEU A 60 -18.19 4.23 5.74
N PRO A 61 -19.13 3.94 4.85
CA PRO A 61 -20.48 3.60 5.29
C PRO A 61 -20.49 2.26 6.04
N PRO A 62 -21.41 2.08 7.02
CA PRO A 62 -21.50 0.89 7.86
C PRO A 62 -22.17 -0.30 7.14
N THR A 63 -21.88 -0.49 5.86
CA THR A 63 -22.41 -1.58 5.04
C THR A 63 -21.29 -2.57 4.71
N PRO A 64 -21.58 -3.87 4.56
CA PRO A 64 -20.59 -4.83 4.10
C PRO A 64 -19.98 -4.43 2.76
N TRP A 65 -18.69 -4.53 2.64
CA TRP A 65 -17.94 -4.10 1.46
C TRP A 65 -16.76 -5.05 1.17
N SER A 66 -16.13 -4.89 0.02
CA SER A 66 -14.93 -5.63 -0.37
C SER A 66 -13.92 -4.65 -0.98
N PRO A 67 -12.68 -4.61 -0.49
CA PRO A 67 -11.63 -3.80 -1.10
C PRO A 67 -11.40 -4.14 -2.58
N VAL A 68 -11.47 -5.41 -2.94
CA VAL A 68 -11.31 -5.90 -4.32
C VAL A 68 -12.43 -5.38 -5.21
N GLU A 69 -13.69 -5.48 -4.75
CA GLU A 69 -14.85 -4.97 -5.49
C GLU A 69 -14.87 -3.44 -5.60
N ASP A 70 -14.34 -2.74 -4.60
CA ASP A 70 -14.21 -1.29 -4.68
C ASP A 70 -13.15 -0.86 -5.70
N LEU A 71 -12.03 -1.56 -5.77
CA LEU A 71 -11.01 -1.31 -6.79
C LEU A 71 -11.54 -1.63 -8.18
N LEU A 72 -12.26 -2.75 -8.34
CA LEU A 72 -12.92 -3.11 -9.60
C LEU A 72 -13.91 -2.03 -10.02
N GLY A 73 -14.80 -1.63 -9.10
CA GLY A 73 -15.77 -0.56 -9.34
C GLY A 73 -15.13 0.78 -9.73
N LEU A 74 -14.02 1.16 -9.07
CA LEU A 74 -13.26 2.35 -9.44
C LEU A 74 -12.72 2.25 -10.87
N MET A 75 -12.14 1.10 -11.23
CA MET A 75 -11.61 0.89 -12.57
C MET A 75 -12.71 0.91 -13.63
N ASP A 76 -13.87 0.37 -13.33
CA ASP A 76 -15.02 0.34 -14.25
C ASP A 76 -15.63 1.73 -14.45
N GLU A 77 -15.86 2.49 -13.36
CA GLU A 77 -16.40 3.86 -13.43
C GLU A 77 -15.44 4.84 -14.15
N LEU A 78 -14.13 4.60 -14.04
CA LEU A 78 -13.13 5.39 -14.77
C LEU A 78 -12.81 4.83 -16.16
N GLU A 79 -13.54 3.81 -16.62
CA GLU A 79 -13.35 3.12 -17.91
C GLU A 79 -11.90 2.63 -18.11
N LEU A 80 -11.21 2.27 -17.02
CA LEU A 80 -9.84 1.75 -17.09
C LEU A 80 -9.88 0.30 -17.59
N LYS A 81 -9.11 0.03 -18.63
CA LYS A 81 -8.79 -1.31 -19.12
C LYS A 81 -7.68 -1.90 -18.24
N PRO A 82 -6.97 -2.98 -18.58
CA PRO A 82 -5.86 -3.44 -17.75
C PRO A 82 -4.94 -2.30 -17.34
N VAL A 83 -4.56 -2.26 -16.06
CA VAL A 83 -3.72 -1.22 -15.47
C VAL A 83 -2.38 -1.79 -15.03
N HIS A 84 -1.38 -0.93 -14.85
CA HIS A 84 -0.29 -1.24 -13.93
C HIS A 84 -0.78 -0.94 -12.50
N LEU A 85 -0.61 -1.88 -11.59
CA LEU A 85 -1.07 -1.77 -10.23
C LEU A 85 0.12 -1.71 -9.27
N ILE A 86 0.19 -0.64 -8.49
CA ILE A 86 1.26 -0.39 -7.53
C ILE A 86 0.61 -0.27 -6.14
N GLY A 87 0.99 -1.13 -5.21
CA GLY A 87 0.43 -1.10 -3.86
C GLY A 87 1.50 -1.16 -2.78
N CYS A 88 1.32 -0.37 -1.72
CA CYS A 88 2.18 -0.36 -0.55
C CYS A 88 1.47 -1.00 0.64
N SER A 89 2.13 -1.92 1.36
CA SER A 89 1.64 -2.50 2.61
C SER A 89 0.24 -3.11 2.47
N MET A 90 -0.77 -2.52 3.11
CA MET A 90 -2.19 -2.85 2.95
C MET A 90 -2.63 -2.74 1.49
N GLY A 91 -2.28 -1.65 0.80
CA GLY A 91 -2.54 -1.49 -0.62
C GLY A 91 -1.83 -2.51 -1.49
N GLY A 92 -0.66 -3.00 -1.05
CA GLY A 92 0.04 -4.13 -1.67
C GLY A 92 -0.73 -5.44 -1.51
N GLY A 93 -1.27 -5.69 -0.31
CA GLY A 93 -2.16 -6.83 -0.06
C GLY A 93 -3.41 -6.81 -0.93
N LEU A 94 -4.06 -5.65 -1.03
CA LEU A 94 -5.19 -5.46 -1.96
C LEU A 94 -4.78 -5.71 -3.42
N ALA A 95 -3.61 -5.23 -3.85
CA ALA A 95 -3.12 -5.45 -5.19
C ALA A 95 -2.88 -6.94 -5.50
N VAL A 96 -2.39 -7.70 -4.51
CA VAL A 96 -2.25 -9.17 -4.60
C VAL A 96 -3.62 -9.84 -4.73
N ASP A 97 -4.56 -9.52 -3.83
CA ASP A 97 -5.90 -10.10 -3.82
C ASP A 97 -6.63 -9.78 -5.14
N PHE A 98 -6.51 -8.55 -5.63
CA PHE A 98 -7.08 -8.13 -6.91
C PHE A 98 -6.46 -8.88 -8.11
N ALA A 99 -5.14 -9.04 -8.13
CA ALA A 99 -4.46 -9.77 -9.20
C ALA A 99 -4.80 -11.27 -9.24
N LEU A 100 -5.23 -11.84 -8.10
CA LEU A 100 -5.70 -13.22 -8.01
C LEU A 100 -7.14 -13.41 -8.51
N ASP A 101 -8.01 -12.41 -8.30
CA ASP A 101 -9.41 -12.52 -8.68
C ASP A 101 -9.71 -11.90 -10.07
N HIS A 102 -8.88 -10.94 -10.50
CA HIS A 102 -9.06 -10.17 -11.76
C HIS A 102 -7.73 -10.08 -12.54
N ALA A 103 -7.09 -11.23 -12.80
CA ALA A 103 -5.77 -11.28 -13.44
C ALA A 103 -5.72 -10.56 -14.79
N GLU A 104 -6.82 -10.59 -15.57
CA GLU A 104 -6.94 -9.93 -16.87
C GLU A 104 -6.97 -8.39 -16.77
N ARG A 105 -7.20 -7.85 -15.57
CA ARG A 105 -7.22 -6.41 -15.30
C ARG A 105 -5.86 -5.86 -14.87
N VAL A 106 -4.86 -6.71 -14.65
CA VAL A 106 -3.51 -6.33 -14.18
C VAL A 106 -2.47 -6.60 -15.25
N SER A 107 -1.85 -5.54 -15.78
CA SER A 107 -0.79 -5.65 -16.78
C SER A 107 0.59 -5.87 -16.16
N ARG A 108 0.91 -5.14 -15.09
CA ARG A 108 2.11 -5.30 -14.26
C ARG A 108 1.75 -5.03 -12.80
N LEU A 109 2.46 -5.70 -11.89
CA LEU A 109 2.22 -5.60 -10.45
C LEU A 109 3.49 -5.12 -9.75
N VAL A 110 3.38 -4.07 -8.94
CA VAL A 110 4.47 -3.57 -8.08
C VAL A 110 4.01 -3.62 -6.62
N LEU A 111 4.72 -4.37 -5.81
CA LEU A 111 4.40 -4.64 -4.41
C LEU A 111 5.46 -4.02 -3.51
N VAL A 112 5.10 -2.99 -2.75
CA VAL A 112 6.01 -2.18 -1.93
C VAL A 112 5.76 -2.49 -0.46
N GLY A 113 6.72 -3.10 0.23
CA GLY A 113 6.53 -3.51 1.64
C GLY A 113 5.21 -4.25 1.87
N SER A 114 4.79 -5.07 0.90
CA SER A 114 3.42 -5.58 0.79
C SER A 114 3.04 -6.54 1.91
N GLY A 115 1.79 -6.42 2.39
CA GLY A 115 1.10 -7.50 3.08
C GLY A 115 0.69 -8.61 2.10
N VAL A 116 0.37 -9.79 2.66
CA VAL A 116 -0.25 -10.91 1.93
C VAL A 116 -1.21 -11.59 2.90
N SER A 117 -2.48 -11.70 2.54
CA SER A 117 -3.49 -12.32 3.41
C SER A 117 -3.15 -13.79 3.68
N GLY A 118 -3.34 -14.21 4.96
CA GLY A 118 -3.02 -15.57 5.41
C GLY A 118 -1.55 -15.82 5.75
N THR A 119 -0.73 -14.77 5.86
CA THR A 119 0.63 -14.85 6.43
C THR A 119 0.63 -14.45 7.89
N ASP A 120 1.43 -15.15 8.70
CA ASP A 120 1.76 -14.78 10.07
C ASP A 120 3.23 -15.14 10.30
N PHE A 121 4.10 -14.13 10.32
CA PHE A 121 5.53 -14.32 10.56
C PHE A 121 5.96 -13.92 11.98
N GLY A 122 4.98 -13.54 12.83
CA GLY A 122 5.25 -13.06 14.18
C GLY A 122 6.08 -11.77 14.19
N SER A 123 6.44 -11.31 15.38
CA SER A 123 7.27 -10.12 15.56
C SER A 123 8.62 -10.45 16.16
N LYS A 124 9.69 -9.89 15.58
CA LYS A 124 11.03 -9.87 16.16
C LYS A 124 11.30 -8.64 17.05
N TYR A 125 10.35 -7.71 17.10
CA TYR A 125 10.39 -6.48 17.89
C TYR A 125 9.14 -6.39 18.76
N PRO A 126 8.94 -7.34 19.72
CA PRO A 126 7.72 -7.40 20.51
C PRO A 126 7.50 -6.14 21.37
N GLU A 127 8.57 -5.45 21.77
CA GLU A 127 8.50 -4.20 22.53
C GLU A 127 7.87 -3.06 21.73
N LEU A 128 8.17 -2.94 20.42
CA LEU A 128 7.57 -1.91 19.57
C LEU A 128 6.08 -2.20 19.31
N HIS A 129 5.75 -3.46 19.07
CA HIS A 129 4.35 -3.86 18.92
C HIS A 129 3.57 -3.69 20.21
N ALA A 130 4.17 -4.00 21.38
CA ALA A 130 3.55 -3.80 22.68
C ALA A 130 3.28 -2.31 22.97
N GLU A 131 4.14 -1.41 22.49
CA GLU A 131 3.92 0.03 22.61
C GLU A 131 2.72 0.50 21.79
N VAL A 132 2.64 0.07 20.52
CA VAL A 132 1.48 0.33 19.65
C VAL A 132 0.20 -0.21 20.32
N GLU A 133 0.20 -1.46 20.74
CA GLU A 133 -0.94 -2.11 21.38
C GLU A 133 -1.35 -1.43 22.69
N ALA A 134 -0.40 -0.95 23.49
CA ALA A 134 -0.68 -0.25 24.74
C ALA A 134 -1.33 1.12 24.50
N ALA A 135 -0.86 1.87 23.51
CA ALA A 135 -1.43 3.15 23.12
C ALA A 135 -2.86 2.99 22.56
N ASP A 136 -3.06 2.00 21.70
CA ASP A 136 -4.36 1.64 21.13
C ASP A 136 -5.37 1.27 22.24
N LYS A 137 -5.02 0.35 23.12
CA LYS A 137 -5.86 -0.05 24.28
C LYS A 137 -6.18 1.09 25.23
N ALA A 138 -5.28 2.08 25.34
CA ALA A 138 -5.51 3.28 26.14
C ALA A 138 -6.43 4.30 25.45
N GLY A 139 -6.68 4.15 24.15
CA GLY A 139 -7.36 5.14 23.32
C GLY A 139 -6.55 6.43 23.14
N ASP A 140 -5.24 6.37 23.35
CA ASP A 140 -4.33 7.51 23.19
C ASP A 140 -3.84 7.58 21.74
N LEU A 141 -4.65 8.23 20.91
CA LEU A 141 -4.39 8.32 19.46
C LEU A 141 -3.09 9.08 19.13
N ASP A 142 -2.69 10.04 19.96
CA ASP A 142 -1.42 10.75 19.76
C ASP A 142 -0.24 9.82 20.05
N ALA A 143 -0.26 9.09 21.16
CA ALA A 143 0.76 8.10 21.48
C ALA A 143 0.81 6.98 20.43
N LEU A 144 -0.35 6.50 19.99
CA LEU A 144 -0.47 5.49 18.94
C LEU A 144 0.17 5.97 17.63
N ASN A 145 -0.17 7.17 17.18
CA ASN A 145 0.39 7.76 15.97
C ASN A 145 1.92 7.91 16.05
N GLN A 146 2.45 8.31 17.20
CA GLN A 146 3.90 8.40 17.41
C GLN A 146 4.59 7.01 17.44
N ALA A 147 3.96 6.00 18.03
CA ALA A 147 4.47 4.63 18.08
C ALA A 147 4.50 4.02 16.67
N GLU A 148 3.42 4.17 15.90
CA GLU A 148 3.34 3.71 14.51
C GLU A 148 4.33 4.44 13.58
N MET A 149 4.51 5.74 13.80
CA MET A 149 5.53 6.49 13.04
C MET A 149 6.93 5.93 13.29
N HIS A 150 7.27 5.58 14.53
CA HIS A 150 8.55 4.94 14.81
C HIS A 150 8.63 3.55 14.16
N LEU A 151 7.58 2.75 14.27
CA LEU A 151 7.56 1.39 13.74
C LEU A 151 7.70 1.36 12.21
N TRP A 152 6.93 2.20 11.51
CA TRP A 152 6.77 2.13 10.07
C TRP A 152 7.67 3.12 9.30
N LEU A 153 7.85 4.34 9.81
CA LEU A 153 8.64 5.36 9.11
C LEU A 153 10.10 5.38 9.54
N ASP A 154 10.39 5.46 10.84
CA ASP A 154 11.78 5.38 11.29
C ASP A 154 12.34 3.97 11.07
N GLY A 155 11.52 2.95 11.27
CA GLY A 155 11.89 1.53 11.18
C GLY A 155 12.52 1.00 12.49
N PRO A 156 12.39 -0.32 12.75
CA PRO A 156 12.68 -0.92 14.05
C PRO A 156 14.17 -0.92 14.43
N ARG A 157 15.07 -0.66 13.49
CA ARG A 157 16.52 -0.69 13.70
C ARG A 157 17.14 0.69 13.77
N ARG A 158 16.37 1.74 13.53
CA ARG A 158 16.82 3.13 13.57
C ARG A 158 16.25 3.85 14.81
N PRO A 159 16.94 4.88 15.34
CA PRO A 159 16.42 5.61 16.49
C PRO A 159 15.17 6.42 16.13
N ARG A 160 14.32 6.68 17.13
CA ARG A 160 13.20 7.62 16.97
C ARG A 160 13.69 8.97 16.46
N GLY A 161 12.98 9.51 15.48
CA GLY A 161 13.35 10.77 14.84
C GLY A 161 14.48 10.64 13.84
N TYR A 162 14.77 9.45 13.35
CA TYR A 162 15.74 9.23 12.27
C TYR A 162 15.31 9.96 11.01
N VAL A 163 14.12 9.67 10.52
CA VAL A 163 13.53 10.39 9.40
C VAL A 163 13.16 11.80 9.83
N LYS A 164 13.48 12.80 9.02
CA LYS A 164 13.32 14.22 9.35
C LYS A 164 12.06 14.81 8.73
N GLN A 165 11.72 16.02 9.19
CA GLN A 165 10.70 16.86 8.54
C GLN A 165 11.16 17.26 7.14
N PRO A 166 10.21 17.46 6.19
CA PRO A 166 8.76 17.49 6.42
C PRO A 166 8.07 16.09 6.39
N LEU A 167 8.79 15.02 6.14
CA LEU A 167 8.19 13.69 5.95
C LEU A 167 7.52 13.16 7.22
N ARG A 168 8.08 13.45 8.40
CA ARG A 168 7.43 13.10 9.68
C ARG A 168 6.07 13.77 9.83
N ASP A 169 5.99 15.08 9.49
CA ASP A 169 4.75 15.83 9.62
C ASP A 169 3.68 15.27 8.67
N LEU A 170 4.08 14.91 7.46
CA LEU A 170 3.19 14.28 6.48
C LEU A 170 2.67 12.92 6.99
N PHE A 171 3.55 12.07 7.52
CA PHE A 171 3.16 10.78 8.09
C PHE A 171 2.14 10.95 9.21
N LEU A 172 2.46 11.80 10.19
CA LEU A 172 1.59 12.05 11.35
C LEU A 172 0.21 12.57 10.93
N ASP A 173 0.14 13.44 9.95
CA ASP A 173 -1.13 13.98 9.47
C ASP A 173 -1.95 12.92 8.73
N MET A 174 -1.33 12.14 7.83
CA MET A 174 -2.02 11.05 7.14
C MET A 174 -2.50 9.98 8.11
N ASN A 175 -1.63 9.52 9.01
CA ASN A 175 -1.96 8.45 9.95
C ASN A 175 -3.00 8.88 10.99
N ALA A 176 -2.96 10.13 11.46
CA ALA A 176 -4.00 10.66 12.35
C ALA A 176 -5.40 10.55 11.72
N ARG A 177 -5.55 10.80 10.42
CA ARG A 177 -6.83 10.64 9.72
C ARG A 177 -7.28 9.16 9.70
N SER A 178 -6.35 8.24 9.45
CA SER A 178 -6.61 6.80 9.49
C SER A 178 -7.06 6.34 10.88
N LEU A 179 -6.38 6.77 11.94
CA LEU A 179 -6.68 6.42 13.33
C LEU A 179 -8.04 6.97 13.83
N HIS A 180 -8.59 7.99 13.19
CA HIS A 180 -9.93 8.49 13.49
C HIS A 180 -11.03 7.77 12.69
N SER A 181 -10.67 6.82 11.83
CA SER A 181 -11.61 6.02 11.05
C SER A 181 -12.01 4.75 11.80
N ASP A 182 -13.26 4.34 11.68
CA ASP A 182 -13.74 3.04 12.21
C ASP A 182 -13.39 1.87 11.27
N PHE A 183 -12.32 1.99 10.47
CA PHE A 183 -11.96 1.04 9.43
C PHE A 183 -11.82 -0.39 9.95
N ASP A 184 -11.14 -0.60 11.07
CA ASP A 184 -10.90 -1.93 11.64
C ASP A 184 -12.17 -2.61 12.15
N SER A 185 -13.20 -1.82 12.49
CA SER A 185 -14.51 -2.33 12.91
C SER A 185 -15.49 -2.52 11.76
N ALA A 186 -15.18 -2.02 10.56
CA ALA A 186 -16.07 -2.09 9.41
C ALA A 186 -16.15 -3.52 8.83
N PRO A 187 -17.36 -3.98 8.46
CA PRO A 187 -17.54 -5.34 7.94
C PRO A 187 -16.97 -5.46 6.52
N SER A 188 -15.74 -5.88 6.39
CA SER A 188 -15.08 -6.12 5.10
C SER A 188 -15.05 -7.60 4.73
N ARG A 189 -15.06 -7.89 3.42
CA ARG A 189 -14.90 -9.24 2.88
C ARG A 189 -13.49 -9.40 2.33
N HIS A 190 -12.86 -10.50 2.71
CA HIS A 190 -11.53 -10.87 2.26
C HIS A 190 -11.54 -12.11 1.38
N LEU A 191 -10.43 -12.34 0.69
CA LEU A 191 -10.23 -13.49 -0.17
C LEU A 191 -10.30 -14.81 0.62
N ASP A 192 -11.02 -15.80 0.10
CA ASP A 192 -11.05 -17.16 0.63
C ASP A 192 -10.93 -18.18 -0.52
N PRO A 193 -9.88 -19.02 -0.55
CA PRO A 193 -8.78 -19.09 0.41
C PRO A 193 -7.85 -17.87 0.35
N PRO A 194 -7.14 -17.55 1.47
CA PRO A 194 -6.27 -16.39 1.53
C PRO A 194 -5.12 -16.43 0.51
N ALA A 195 -4.65 -15.27 0.10
CA ALA A 195 -3.67 -15.11 -0.98
C ALA A 195 -2.40 -15.94 -0.81
N ALA A 196 -1.92 -16.14 0.42
CA ALA A 196 -0.71 -16.94 0.69
C ALA A 196 -0.78 -18.37 0.11
N LYS A 197 -1.99 -18.91 -0.09
CA LYS A 197 -2.21 -20.22 -0.71
C LYS A 197 -2.32 -20.17 -2.23
N ARG A 198 -2.48 -18.99 -2.82
CA ARG A 198 -2.80 -18.77 -4.23
C ARG A 198 -1.73 -17.99 -5.00
N LEU A 199 -0.66 -17.51 -4.37
CA LEU A 199 0.37 -16.67 -4.98
C LEU A 199 0.94 -17.21 -6.31
N HIS A 200 0.94 -18.53 -6.49
CA HIS A 200 1.39 -19.19 -7.71
C HIS A 200 0.45 -18.99 -8.92
N GLU A 201 -0.76 -18.47 -8.68
CA GLU A 201 -1.74 -18.14 -9.73
C GLU A 201 -1.47 -16.76 -10.35
N ILE A 202 -0.66 -15.90 -9.70
CA ILE A 202 -0.32 -14.57 -10.23
C ILE A 202 0.49 -14.72 -11.51
N THR A 203 -0.05 -14.19 -12.61
CA THR A 203 0.57 -14.25 -13.95
C THR A 203 1.17 -12.92 -14.41
N ALA A 204 0.76 -11.80 -13.79
CA ALA A 204 1.29 -10.49 -14.13
C ALA A 204 2.79 -10.41 -13.79
N PRO A 205 3.64 -9.83 -14.66
CA PRO A 205 5.01 -9.50 -14.31
C PRO A 205 5.04 -8.70 -13.01
N THR A 206 5.81 -9.17 -12.03
CA THR A 206 5.77 -8.65 -10.65
C THR A 206 7.14 -8.12 -10.20
N LEU A 207 7.14 -6.91 -9.64
CA LEU A 207 8.28 -6.32 -8.93
C LEU A 207 7.95 -6.18 -7.44
N VAL A 208 8.79 -6.75 -6.58
CA VAL A 208 8.70 -6.63 -5.13
C VAL A 208 9.75 -5.62 -4.66
N VAL A 209 9.31 -4.52 -4.07
CA VAL A 209 10.18 -3.44 -3.55
C VAL A 209 10.14 -3.44 -2.04
N VAL A 210 11.29 -3.42 -1.38
CA VAL A 210 11.39 -3.34 0.09
C VAL A 210 12.48 -2.37 0.52
N GLY A 211 12.31 -1.72 1.65
CA GLY A 211 13.38 -1.03 2.36
C GLY A 211 14.18 -2.02 3.22
N ASP A 212 15.51 -1.89 3.28
CA ASP A 212 16.35 -2.82 4.07
C ASP A 212 16.25 -2.59 5.60
N GLN A 213 15.60 -1.51 6.02
CA GLN A 213 15.34 -1.19 7.44
C GLN A 213 13.91 -1.55 7.88
N ASP A 214 13.10 -2.16 7.01
CA ASP A 214 11.73 -2.58 7.31
C ASP A 214 11.69 -3.76 8.31
N LEU A 215 10.50 -4.06 8.82
CA LEU A 215 10.25 -5.18 9.72
C LEU A 215 10.64 -6.53 9.09
N PRO A 216 11.23 -7.44 9.86
CA PRO A 216 11.53 -8.78 9.36
C PRO A 216 10.32 -9.56 8.84
N ALA A 217 9.12 -9.30 9.37
CA ALA A 217 7.89 -9.89 8.85
C ALA A 217 7.62 -9.47 7.39
N ILE A 218 7.85 -8.19 7.07
CA ILE A 218 7.72 -7.66 5.70
C ILE A 218 8.78 -8.27 4.77
N MET A 219 10.02 -8.40 5.26
CA MET A 219 11.10 -9.06 4.50
C MET A 219 10.76 -10.53 4.22
N ASN A 220 10.19 -11.25 5.20
CA ASN A 220 9.73 -12.64 5.02
C ASN A 220 8.56 -12.74 4.02
N THR A 221 7.64 -11.76 4.03
CA THR A 221 6.57 -11.66 3.01
C THR A 221 7.15 -11.47 1.62
N ALA A 222 8.14 -10.59 1.47
CA ALA A 222 8.83 -10.40 0.20
C ALA A 222 9.53 -11.69 -0.27
N ASP A 223 10.19 -12.44 0.62
CA ASP A 223 10.80 -13.74 0.31
C ASP A 223 9.74 -14.77 -0.13
N LEU A 224 8.57 -14.78 0.50
CA LEU A 224 7.44 -15.63 0.10
C LEU A 224 6.94 -15.28 -1.32
N LEU A 225 6.76 -13.99 -1.61
CA LEU A 225 6.37 -13.50 -2.94
C LEU A 225 7.38 -13.93 -4.00
N MET A 226 8.68 -13.69 -3.74
CA MET A 226 9.77 -14.10 -4.66
C MET A 226 9.80 -15.59 -4.92
N LYS A 227 9.45 -16.41 -3.94
CA LYS A 227 9.42 -17.87 -4.06
C LYS A 227 8.19 -18.39 -4.80
N SER A 228 7.06 -17.70 -4.63
CA SER A 228 5.75 -18.23 -5.03
C SER A 228 5.22 -17.64 -6.34
N VAL A 229 5.59 -16.40 -6.68
CA VAL A 229 5.15 -15.74 -7.92
C VAL A 229 6.19 -15.99 -9.01
N ALA A 230 5.78 -16.65 -10.08
CA ALA A 230 6.69 -17.00 -11.17
C ALA A 230 7.27 -15.75 -11.86
N GLY A 231 8.59 -15.68 -11.98
CA GLY A 231 9.28 -14.56 -12.62
C GLY A 231 9.27 -13.24 -11.83
N ALA A 232 8.85 -13.26 -10.56
CA ALA A 232 8.94 -12.08 -9.70
C ALA A 232 10.40 -11.61 -9.57
N ARG A 233 10.59 -10.29 -9.54
CA ARG A 233 11.89 -9.64 -9.31
C ARG A 233 11.85 -8.84 -8.05
N ARG A 234 12.98 -8.70 -7.38
CA ARG A 234 13.12 -7.93 -6.13
C ARG A 234 14.03 -6.73 -6.33
N ALA A 235 13.62 -5.59 -5.80
CA ALA A 235 14.44 -4.42 -5.60
C ALA A 235 14.51 -4.09 -4.10
N VAL A 236 15.71 -3.73 -3.63
CA VAL A 236 15.93 -3.31 -2.24
C VAL A 236 16.38 -1.86 -2.27
N ILE A 237 15.65 -0.99 -1.57
CA ILE A 237 16.05 0.41 -1.36
C ILE A 237 16.80 0.47 -0.02
N HIS A 238 18.07 0.85 -0.09
CA HIS A 238 18.93 0.91 1.09
C HIS A 238 18.60 2.11 1.95
N ASP A 239 18.78 1.95 3.28
CA ASP A 239 18.46 2.96 4.26
C ASP A 239 17.03 3.50 4.16
N ALA A 240 16.09 2.61 3.86
CA ALA A 240 14.65 2.85 3.85
C ALA A 240 13.92 1.84 4.73
N ALA A 241 12.87 2.29 5.42
CA ALA A 241 11.97 1.43 6.16
C ALA A 241 10.74 1.05 5.31
N HIS A 242 9.54 1.16 5.87
CA HIS A 242 8.32 0.65 5.27
C HIS A 242 7.78 1.49 4.10
N LEU A 243 8.18 2.76 4.02
CA LEU A 243 7.71 3.70 3.01
C LEU A 243 8.86 4.18 2.09
N PRO A 244 9.53 3.26 1.36
CA PRO A 244 10.71 3.58 0.57
C PRO A 244 10.45 4.57 -0.56
N ASN A 245 9.21 4.66 -1.04
CA ASN A 245 8.77 5.65 -2.04
C ASN A 245 8.78 7.09 -1.50
N LEU A 246 8.60 7.26 -0.19
CA LEU A 246 8.68 8.55 0.48
C LEU A 246 10.09 8.89 0.93
N GLU A 247 10.83 7.90 1.43
CA GLU A 247 12.18 8.11 1.95
C GLU A 247 13.21 8.35 0.83
N HIS A 248 13.10 7.60 -0.27
CA HIS A 248 14.01 7.66 -1.42
C HIS A 248 13.24 7.75 -2.75
N PRO A 249 12.48 8.84 -2.98
CA PRO A 249 11.56 8.94 -4.11
C PRO A 249 12.24 8.85 -5.48
N GLU A 250 13.43 9.39 -5.65
CA GLU A 250 14.14 9.38 -6.93
C GLU A 250 14.57 7.96 -7.32
N GLU A 251 15.12 7.20 -6.35
CA GLU A 251 15.53 5.82 -6.58
C GLU A 251 14.31 4.93 -6.83
N PHE A 252 13.27 5.08 -6.01
CA PHE A 252 12.00 4.37 -6.19
C PHE A 252 11.42 4.63 -7.58
N ASN A 253 11.30 5.90 -7.98
CA ASN A 253 10.74 6.29 -9.26
C ASN A 253 11.52 5.64 -10.42
N ARG A 254 12.85 5.70 -10.40
CA ARG A 254 13.69 5.08 -11.42
C ARG A 254 13.45 3.57 -11.51
N LEU A 255 13.53 2.85 -10.39
CA LEU A 255 13.35 1.39 -10.36
C LEU A 255 11.99 0.94 -10.89
N VAL A 256 10.93 1.64 -10.49
CA VAL A 256 9.57 1.27 -10.89
C VAL A 256 9.28 1.68 -12.33
N LEU A 257 9.71 2.87 -12.77
CA LEU A 257 9.55 3.29 -14.18
C LEU A 257 10.31 2.36 -15.12
N ASP A 258 11.56 1.99 -14.80
CA ASP A 258 12.33 1.03 -15.60
C ASP A 258 11.55 -0.29 -15.76
N PHE A 259 10.96 -0.80 -14.68
CA PHE A 259 10.15 -2.01 -14.71
C PHE A 259 8.86 -1.86 -15.53
N LEU A 260 8.13 -0.74 -15.39
CA LEU A 260 6.87 -0.54 -16.10
C LEU A 260 7.05 -0.33 -17.62
N LEU A 261 8.19 0.20 -18.03
CA LEU A 261 8.49 0.52 -19.43
C LEU A 261 9.18 -0.61 -20.20
N GLU A 262 9.52 -1.72 -19.55
CA GLU A 262 10.05 -2.89 -20.24
C GLU A 262 9.02 -3.44 -21.25
N THR A 263 9.50 -3.75 -22.44
CA THR A 263 8.70 -4.32 -23.54
C THR A 263 8.69 -5.84 -23.51
#